data_85b45af2f628f1652f8da3324f34908f
#
_entry.id   85b45af2f628f1652f8da3324f34908f
#
_cell.length_a   1.000
_cell.length_b   1.000
_cell.length_c   1.000
_cell.angle_alpha   90.00
_cell.angle_beta   90.00
_cell.angle_gamma   90.00
#
_symmetry.space_group_name_H-M   'P 1'
#
loop_
_entity.id
_entity.type
_entity.pdbx_description
1 polymer ?
#
loop_
_entity_poly.entity_id
_entity_poly.type
_entity_poly.pdbx_seq_one_letter_code
_entity_poly.pdbx_strand_id
1 'polypeptide(L)'
;MKKLFLIPFIVSLLVAGGHVAAAQTWAVAANAADMIDLGTIGIEGSAAVAQHWSIHVGAKFNPWTFGKKDTFNGLFSEPNPNQKQDRKQAYAIGARWWPWNVYSGWWVGGKAQYQEYNHGGIITKTSEEGDAFGAAISGGYSLMLKEHINLDFGLGLWGGWTKYTTYACPSCGKVVDEGQKWFILPNEVILSLVYIF
;
A
#
# COMPACT_ATOMS: atom_id res chain seq x y z
N MET A 1 -10.45 18.17 -10.40
CA MET A 1 -10.32 18.63 -9.00
C MET A 1 -11.60 18.44 -8.17
N LYS A 2 -12.28 17.26 -8.26
CA LYS A 2 -13.51 16.95 -7.48
C LYS A 2 -13.39 15.69 -6.58
N LYS A 3 -12.21 15.06 -6.50
CA LYS A 3 -12.01 13.80 -5.75
C LYS A 3 -11.44 13.98 -4.33
N LEU A 4 -11.13 15.21 -3.90
CA LEU A 4 -10.46 15.45 -2.60
C LEU A 4 -11.40 15.48 -1.39
N PHE A 5 -12.73 15.52 -1.62
CA PHE A 5 -13.72 15.62 -0.54
C PHE A 5 -14.23 14.27 0.01
N LEU A 6 -13.87 13.15 -0.63
CA LEU A 6 -14.37 11.83 -0.19
C LEU A 6 -13.62 11.28 1.03
N ILE A 7 -12.34 11.64 1.18
CA ILE A 7 -11.48 11.14 2.26
C ILE A 7 -11.95 11.59 3.66
N PRO A 8 -12.27 12.89 3.91
CA PRO A 8 -12.74 13.30 5.23
C PRO A 8 -14.13 12.74 5.58
N PHE A 9 -14.96 12.42 4.58
CA PHE A 9 -16.29 11.84 4.83
C PHE A 9 -16.20 10.38 5.28
N ILE A 10 -15.28 9.59 4.73
CA ILE A 10 -15.05 8.20 5.14
C ILE A 10 -14.46 8.14 6.54
N VAL A 11 -13.53 9.04 6.87
CA VAL A 11 -12.94 9.13 8.21
C VAL A 11 -13.99 9.53 9.26
N SER A 12 -14.90 10.44 8.94
CA SER A 12 -15.98 10.83 9.87
C SER A 12 -17.02 9.75 10.11
N LEU A 13 -17.29 8.89 9.12
CA LEU A 13 -18.23 7.77 9.27
C LEU A 13 -17.69 6.66 10.18
N LEU A 14 -16.37 6.49 10.23
CA LEU A 14 -15.71 5.53 11.12
C LEU A 14 -15.70 5.96 12.59
N VAL A 15 -15.85 7.25 12.86
CA VAL A 15 -15.87 7.80 14.23
C VAL A 15 -17.27 7.73 14.88
N ALA A 16 -18.34 7.59 14.09
CA ALA A 16 -19.73 7.64 14.57
C ALA A 16 -20.32 6.30 15.05
N GLY A 17 -19.58 5.20 15.01
CA GLY A 17 -20.06 3.84 15.30
C GLY A 17 -19.83 3.41 16.75
N GLY A 18 -20.84 3.58 17.60
CA GLY A 18 -21.22 2.67 18.69
C GLY A 18 -20.24 2.43 19.82
N HIS A 19 -20.60 2.88 21.01
CA HIS A 19 -20.04 2.48 22.29
C HIS A 19 -20.20 0.96 22.51
N VAL A 20 -19.25 0.17 22.06
CA VAL A 20 -19.02 -1.16 22.62
C VAL A 20 -18.03 -0.95 23.75
N ALA A 21 -18.42 -1.28 24.98
CA ALA A 21 -17.53 -1.28 26.13
C ALA A 21 -16.40 -2.27 25.84
N ALA A 22 -15.25 -1.77 25.40
CA ALA A 22 -14.09 -2.62 25.17
C ALA A 22 -12.82 -1.80 25.14
N ALA A 23 -11.86 -2.28 25.87
CA ALA A 23 -10.47 -2.00 25.69
C ALA A 23 -10.07 -2.07 24.21
N GLN A 24 -9.35 -1.04 23.74
CA GLN A 24 -8.58 -1.03 22.49
C GLN A 24 -9.38 -1.40 21.21
N THR A 25 -10.12 -0.44 20.69
CA THR A 25 -10.98 -0.66 19.52
C THR A 25 -10.37 -0.17 18.20
N TRP A 26 -9.35 0.67 18.25
CA TRP A 26 -8.75 1.29 17.07
C TRP A 26 -7.24 1.10 17.08
N ALA A 27 -6.66 0.95 15.92
CA ALA A 27 -5.21 0.93 15.78
C ALA A 27 -4.75 1.64 14.51
N VAL A 28 -3.54 2.18 14.56
CA VAL A 28 -2.82 2.74 13.43
C VAL A 28 -1.51 1.99 13.29
N ALA A 29 -1.18 1.59 12.07
CA ALA A 29 0.02 0.86 11.75
C ALA A 29 0.83 1.54 10.65
N ALA A 30 2.15 1.46 10.78
CA ALA A 30 3.09 1.83 9.73
C ALA A 30 3.93 0.60 9.36
N ASN A 31 3.98 0.26 8.07
CA ASN A 31 4.70 -0.92 7.61
C ASN A 31 6.13 -0.56 7.22
N ALA A 32 7.09 -1.04 7.99
CA ALA A 32 8.52 -0.83 7.72
C ALA A 32 9.01 -1.59 6.48
N ALA A 33 8.38 -2.71 6.12
CA ALA A 33 8.72 -3.46 4.92
C ALA A 33 8.44 -2.65 3.63
N ASP A 34 7.46 -1.76 3.65
CA ASP A 34 7.18 -0.89 2.50
C ASP A 34 8.36 0.07 2.21
N MET A 35 9.16 0.44 3.23
CA MET A 35 10.35 1.29 3.03
C MET A 35 11.45 0.61 2.23
N ILE A 36 11.54 -0.73 2.26
CA ILE A 36 12.51 -1.52 1.46
C ILE A 36 12.16 -1.40 -0.02
N ASP A 37 10.91 -1.19 -0.35
CA ASP A 37 10.42 -0.96 -1.69
C ASP A 37 10.63 0.51 -2.10
N LEU A 38 11.91 0.85 -2.28
CA LEU A 38 12.42 2.17 -2.68
C LEU A 38 11.83 3.36 -1.91
N GLY A 39 11.59 3.17 -0.60
CA GLY A 39 11.10 4.25 0.26
C GLY A 39 9.60 4.49 0.16
N THR A 40 8.81 3.47 -0.15
CA THR A 40 7.34 3.54 -0.08
C THR A 40 6.90 3.80 1.35
N ILE A 41 6.02 4.76 1.53
CA ILE A 41 5.41 5.08 2.82
C ILE A 41 4.02 4.45 2.84
N GLY A 42 3.78 3.55 3.80
CA GLY A 42 2.49 2.90 4.02
C GLY A 42 1.92 3.22 5.39
N ILE A 43 0.64 3.55 5.44
CA ILE A 43 -0.12 3.71 6.68
C ILE A 43 -1.42 2.90 6.59
N GLU A 44 -1.79 2.28 7.69
CA GLU A 44 -3.02 1.51 7.83
C GLU A 44 -3.74 1.92 9.10
N GLY A 45 -5.04 2.18 8.99
CA GLY A 45 -5.93 2.33 10.13
C GLY A 45 -6.84 1.12 10.24
N SER A 46 -7.08 0.62 11.45
CA SER A 46 -7.94 -0.52 11.67
C SER A 46 -8.86 -0.33 12.88
N ALA A 47 -9.98 -1.04 12.85
CA ALA A 47 -10.96 -1.06 13.92
C ALA A 47 -11.40 -2.48 14.26
N ALA A 48 -11.45 -2.82 15.54
CA ALA A 48 -12.08 -4.04 16.02
C ALA A 48 -13.61 -3.90 15.89
N VAL A 49 -14.24 -4.75 15.07
CA VAL A 49 -15.69 -4.75 14.87
C VAL A 49 -16.38 -5.88 15.62
N ALA A 50 -15.61 -6.90 16.01
CA ALA A 50 -16.07 -8.01 16.87
C ALA A 50 -14.86 -8.61 17.58
N GLN A 51 -15.05 -9.52 18.53
CA GLN A 51 -13.99 -10.17 19.32
C GLN A 51 -12.88 -10.79 18.45
N HIS A 52 -13.25 -11.33 17.29
CA HIS A 52 -12.35 -12.04 16.38
C HIS A 52 -12.19 -11.35 15.01
N TRP A 53 -12.75 -10.16 14.83
CA TRP A 53 -12.74 -9.49 13.54
C TRP A 53 -12.32 -8.03 13.64
N SER A 54 -11.40 -7.63 12.80
CA SER A 54 -11.07 -6.24 12.55
C SER A 54 -11.23 -5.91 11.06
N ILE A 55 -11.63 -4.69 10.78
CA ILE A 55 -11.59 -4.10 9.44
C ILE A 55 -10.41 -3.14 9.38
N HIS A 56 -9.83 -2.98 8.19
CA HIS A 56 -8.72 -2.06 7.99
C HIS A 56 -8.82 -1.32 6.66
N VAL A 57 -8.28 -0.13 6.65
CA VAL A 57 -8.09 0.69 5.44
C VAL A 57 -6.64 1.13 5.41
N GLY A 58 -6.03 1.09 4.24
CA GLY A 58 -4.62 1.43 4.08
C GLY A 58 -4.39 2.28 2.85
N ALA A 59 -3.32 3.07 2.92
CA ALA A 59 -2.80 3.82 1.79
C ALA A 59 -1.28 3.68 1.75
N LYS A 60 -0.74 3.52 0.54
CA LYS A 60 0.71 3.51 0.27
C LYS A 60 1.02 4.58 -0.75
N PHE A 61 2.15 5.25 -0.57
CA PHE A 61 2.58 6.32 -1.44
C PHE A 61 4.10 6.28 -1.64
N ASN A 62 4.51 6.31 -2.90
CA ASN A 62 5.91 6.43 -3.29
C ASN A 62 6.05 7.49 -4.39
N PRO A 63 6.59 8.67 -4.09
CA PRO A 63 6.76 9.75 -5.06
C PRO A 63 8.14 9.72 -5.74
N TRP A 64 9.04 8.82 -5.38
CA TRP A 64 10.46 8.96 -5.66
C TRP A 64 10.84 8.69 -7.11
N THR A 65 11.68 9.57 -7.62
CA THR A 65 12.36 9.45 -8.91
C THR A 65 13.83 9.76 -8.70
N PHE A 66 14.70 8.83 -9.03
CA PHE A 66 16.15 8.94 -8.83
C PHE A 66 16.85 9.20 -10.15
N GLY A 67 17.93 9.99 -10.12
CA GLY A 67 18.76 10.27 -11.30
C GLY A 67 18.13 11.29 -12.25
N LYS A 68 17.19 12.12 -11.79
CA LYS A 68 16.74 13.30 -12.53
C LYS A 68 17.93 14.25 -12.70
N LYS A 69 18.27 14.57 -13.94
CA LYS A 69 19.20 15.68 -14.19
C LYS A 69 18.38 16.97 -14.17
N ASP A 70 18.38 17.62 -13.03
CA ASP A 70 17.83 18.97 -12.95
C ASP A 70 18.89 19.93 -13.51
N THR A 71 18.63 20.46 -14.69
CA THR A 71 19.35 21.64 -15.19
C THR A 71 18.93 22.84 -14.32
N PHE A 72 19.88 23.70 -13.98
CA PHE A 72 19.81 24.84 -13.06
C PHE A 72 18.57 25.74 -13.14
N ASN A 73 17.74 25.65 -14.15
CA ASN A 73 16.55 26.47 -14.34
C ASN A 73 15.22 25.73 -14.27
N GLY A 74 15.16 24.44 -14.03
CA GLY A 74 13.88 23.71 -13.91
C GLY A 74 12.97 23.73 -15.15
N LEU A 75 13.32 24.53 -16.17
CA LEU A 75 12.51 24.76 -17.36
C LEU A 75 12.73 23.69 -18.45
N PHE A 76 13.88 23.01 -18.44
CA PHE A 76 14.21 21.97 -19.41
C PHE A 76 14.87 20.80 -18.70
N SER A 77 14.07 19.80 -18.35
CA SER A 77 14.57 18.49 -17.89
C SER A 77 15.04 17.72 -19.10
N GLU A 78 16.32 17.53 -19.30
CA GLU A 78 16.82 16.64 -20.35
C GLU A 78 16.39 15.19 -20.04
N PRO A 79 15.87 14.45 -21.05
CA PRO A 79 15.53 13.04 -20.87
C PRO A 79 16.78 12.25 -20.43
N ASN A 80 16.75 11.68 -19.24
CA ASN A 80 17.81 10.81 -18.77
C ASN A 80 17.39 9.34 -18.93
N PRO A 81 17.95 8.59 -19.90
CA PRO A 81 17.59 7.19 -20.12
C PRO A 81 17.97 6.28 -18.94
N ASN A 82 18.83 6.74 -18.02
CA ASN A 82 19.24 6.03 -16.83
C ASN A 82 18.44 6.46 -15.58
N GLN A 83 17.37 7.22 -15.74
CA GLN A 83 16.47 7.59 -14.66
C GLN A 83 15.82 6.32 -14.08
N LYS A 84 15.80 6.23 -12.75
CA LYS A 84 15.11 5.17 -12.01
C LYS A 84 13.91 5.76 -11.32
N GLN A 85 12.77 5.12 -11.48
CA GLN A 85 11.54 5.56 -10.84
C GLN A 85 10.73 4.37 -10.33
N ASP A 86 10.11 4.57 -9.18
CA ASP A 86 9.14 3.67 -8.60
C ASP A 86 8.05 4.50 -7.92
N ARG A 87 7.24 5.12 -8.76
CA ARG A 87 6.14 5.96 -8.28
C ARG A 87 4.90 5.11 -8.17
N LYS A 88 4.26 5.13 -7.02
CA LYS A 88 3.00 4.42 -6.81
C LYS A 88 2.10 5.09 -5.79
N GLN A 89 0.81 4.88 -5.99
CA GLN A 89 -0.24 5.17 -5.02
C GLN A 89 -1.11 3.94 -4.92
N ALA A 90 -1.33 3.43 -3.72
CA ALA A 90 -2.19 2.29 -3.50
C ALA A 90 -3.16 2.56 -2.37
N TYR A 91 -4.37 2.05 -2.52
CA TYR A 91 -5.44 2.13 -1.53
C TYR A 91 -6.02 0.74 -1.33
N ALA A 92 -6.23 0.39 -0.08
CA ALA A 92 -6.74 -0.93 0.27
C ALA A 92 -7.82 -0.83 1.34
N ILE A 93 -8.76 -1.77 1.28
CA ILE A 93 -9.74 -2.02 2.32
C ILE A 93 -9.85 -3.52 2.54
N GLY A 94 -9.93 -3.96 3.80
CA GLY A 94 -9.98 -5.38 4.09
C GLY A 94 -10.44 -5.70 5.49
N ALA A 95 -10.36 -6.99 5.82
CA ALA A 95 -10.67 -7.52 7.13
C ALA A 95 -9.63 -8.56 7.54
N ARG A 96 -9.39 -8.68 8.86
CA ARG A 96 -8.57 -9.72 9.48
C ARG A 96 -9.42 -10.51 10.47
N TRP A 97 -9.22 -11.80 10.46
CA TRP A 97 -9.76 -12.73 11.44
C TRP A 97 -8.66 -13.17 12.40
N TRP A 98 -9.00 -13.22 13.67
CA TRP A 98 -8.11 -13.50 14.79
C TRP A 98 -8.64 -14.70 15.57
N PRO A 99 -7.89 -15.83 15.66
CA PRO A 99 -8.35 -17.01 16.41
C PRO A 99 -8.63 -16.73 17.89
N TRP A 100 -7.91 -15.77 18.47
CA TRP A 100 -8.07 -15.40 19.89
C TRP A 100 -8.82 -14.07 20.04
N ASN A 101 -8.08 -12.98 20.20
CA ASN A 101 -8.65 -11.64 20.30
C ASN A 101 -8.02 -10.75 19.24
N VAL A 102 -8.74 -9.74 18.80
CA VAL A 102 -8.23 -8.73 17.87
C VAL A 102 -6.93 -8.12 18.43
N TYR A 103 -5.97 -7.93 17.54
CA TYR A 103 -4.62 -7.43 17.83
C TYR A 103 -3.74 -8.37 18.68
N SER A 104 -4.07 -9.65 18.81
CA SER A 104 -3.28 -10.60 19.60
C SER A 104 -3.03 -11.92 18.88
N GLY A 105 -1.76 -12.28 18.72
CA GLY A 105 -1.34 -13.57 18.19
C GLY A 105 -1.54 -13.74 16.68
N TRP A 106 -1.92 -14.94 16.26
CA TRP A 106 -2.10 -15.26 14.85
C TRP A 106 -3.29 -14.54 14.23
N TRP A 107 -3.17 -14.20 12.95
CA TRP A 107 -4.27 -13.66 12.17
C TRP A 107 -4.19 -14.09 10.71
N VAL A 108 -5.34 -14.08 10.05
CA VAL A 108 -5.49 -14.26 8.60
C VAL A 108 -6.35 -13.11 8.09
N GLY A 109 -6.00 -12.56 6.94
CA GLY A 109 -6.72 -11.42 6.40
C GLY A 109 -6.87 -11.46 4.89
N GLY A 110 -7.84 -10.71 4.43
CA GLY A 110 -8.07 -10.44 3.02
C GLY A 110 -8.35 -8.96 2.80
N LYS A 111 -7.90 -8.44 1.66
CA LYS A 111 -8.16 -7.05 1.27
C LYS A 111 -8.39 -6.92 -0.23
N ALA A 112 -9.19 -5.95 -0.62
CA ALA A 112 -9.24 -5.43 -1.97
C ALA A 112 -8.27 -4.25 -2.06
N GLN A 113 -7.53 -4.16 -3.17
CA GLN A 113 -6.54 -3.12 -3.39
C GLN A 113 -6.63 -2.57 -4.80
N TYR A 114 -6.53 -1.24 -4.91
CA TYR A 114 -6.31 -0.50 -6.14
C TYR A 114 -4.93 0.16 -6.06
N GLN A 115 -4.20 0.15 -7.15
CA GLN A 115 -2.87 0.74 -7.23
C GLN A 115 -2.65 1.40 -8.60
N GLU A 116 -2.22 2.65 -8.58
CA GLU A 116 -1.58 3.31 -9.72
C GLU A 116 -0.08 3.19 -9.56
N TYR A 117 0.63 2.83 -10.64
CA TYR A 117 2.09 2.67 -10.58
C TYR A 117 2.77 3.19 -11.84
N ASN A 118 4.00 3.64 -11.67
CA ASN A 118 4.90 3.98 -12.76
C ASN A 118 6.33 3.64 -12.31
N HIS A 119 6.81 2.49 -12.74
CA HIS A 119 8.12 1.99 -12.39
C HIS A 119 8.98 1.79 -13.63
N GLY A 120 10.28 2.09 -13.52
CA GLY A 120 11.19 1.92 -14.66
C GLY A 120 12.63 2.23 -14.33
N GLY A 121 13.54 1.74 -15.18
CA GLY A 121 14.97 1.98 -15.06
C GLY A 121 15.66 1.22 -13.92
N ILE A 122 14.96 0.35 -13.17
CA ILE A 122 15.52 -0.37 -12.02
C ILE A 122 16.12 -1.70 -12.46
N ILE A 123 15.32 -2.56 -13.09
CA ILE A 123 15.75 -3.88 -13.58
C ILE A 123 15.94 -3.84 -15.09
N THR A 124 15.03 -3.19 -15.80
CA THR A 124 15.06 -3.00 -17.25
C THR A 124 15.21 -1.52 -17.59
N LYS A 125 15.64 -1.21 -18.79
CA LYS A 125 15.70 0.19 -19.29
C LYS A 125 14.33 0.76 -19.64
N THR A 126 13.32 -0.08 -19.75
CA THR A 126 11.93 0.30 -20.02
C THR A 126 11.24 0.83 -18.79
N SER A 127 10.18 1.60 -18.98
CA SER A 127 9.27 2.03 -17.92
C SER A 127 7.87 1.48 -18.18
N GLU A 128 7.21 1.01 -17.15
CA GLU A 128 5.82 0.56 -17.21
C GLU A 128 4.98 1.41 -16.26
N GLU A 129 3.91 1.99 -16.78
CA GLU A 129 2.90 2.65 -15.97
C GLU A 129 1.54 1.99 -16.17
N GLY A 130 0.72 2.02 -15.15
CA GLY A 130 -0.60 1.42 -15.23
C GLY A 130 -1.39 1.47 -13.95
N ASP A 131 -2.59 0.90 -14.07
CA ASP A 131 -3.55 0.74 -13.01
C ASP A 131 -3.73 -0.74 -12.72
N ALA A 132 -3.66 -1.12 -11.46
CA ALA A 132 -3.90 -2.48 -11.01
C ALA A 132 -5.04 -2.51 -9.99
N PHE A 133 -5.93 -3.48 -10.16
CA PHE A 133 -6.99 -3.75 -9.20
C PHE A 133 -7.01 -5.25 -8.88
N GLY A 134 -7.13 -5.59 -7.62
CA GLY A 134 -7.12 -6.98 -7.21
C GLY A 134 -7.44 -7.21 -5.75
N ALA A 135 -7.17 -8.43 -5.32
CA ALA A 135 -7.32 -8.86 -3.95
C ALA A 135 -6.03 -9.45 -3.41
N ALA A 136 -5.81 -9.31 -2.12
CA ALA A 136 -4.71 -9.95 -1.42
C ALA A 136 -5.25 -10.83 -0.29
N ILE A 137 -4.55 -11.93 -0.06
CA ILE A 137 -4.70 -12.76 1.14
C ILE A 137 -3.37 -12.74 1.87
N SER A 138 -3.43 -12.57 3.18
CA SER A 138 -2.24 -12.54 4.02
C SER A 138 -2.50 -13.24 5.34
N GLY A 139 -1.44 -13.70 5.97
CA GLY A 139 -1.47 -14.25 7.32
C GLY A 139 -0.22 -13.85 8.07
N GLY A 140 -0.34 -13.78 9.38
CA GLY A 140 0.76 -13.31 10.18
C GLY A 140 0.54 -13.48 11.69
N TYR A 141 1.42 -12.84 12.43
CA TYR A 141 1.42 -12.87 13.88
C TYR A 141 1.62 -11.46 14.44
N SER A 142 0.83 -11.10 15.42
CA SER A 142 0.92 -9.84 16.17
C SER A 142 1.56 -10.11 17.52
N LEU A 143 2.75 -9.55 17.70
CA LEU A 143 3.51 -9.64 18.95
C LEU A 143 3.27 -8.38 19.78
N MET A 144 2.67 -8.54 20.95
CA MET A 144 2.51 -7.44 21.92
C MET A 144 3.86 -7.08 22.54
N LEU A 145 4.32 -5.87 22.30
CA LEU A 145 5.54 -5.33 22.91
C LEU A 145 5.23 -4.57 24.21
N LYS A 146 4.12 -3.82 24.21
CA LYS A 146 3.59 -3.04 25.35
C LYS A 146 2.08 -2.97 25.24
N GLU A 147 1.42 -2.42 26.25
CA GLU A 147 -0.06 -2.30 26.32
C GLU A 147 -0.71 -1.70 25.07
N HIS A 148 -0.03 -0.76 24.41
CA HIS A 148 -0.54 -0.05 23.24
C HIS A 148 0.32 -0.26 21.99
N ILE A 149 1.38 -1.07 22.05
CA ILE A 149 2.34 -1.21 20.95
C ILE A 149 2.51 -2.67 20.58
N ASN A 150 2.16 -3.00 19.35
CA ASN A 150 2.41 -4.31 18.77
C ASN A 150 3.38 -4.22 17.58
N LEU A 151 3.99 -5.35 17.30
CA LEU A 151 4.77 -5.60 16.10
C LEU A 151 4.10 -6.72 15.32
N ASP A 152 3.61 -6.40 14.12
CA ASP A 152 2.95 -7.34 13.24
C ASP A 152 3.91 -7.87 12.19
N PHE A 153 3.99 -9.20 12.08
CA PHE A 153 4.72 -9.91 11.04
C PHE A 153 3.73 -10.64 10.15
N GLY A 154 3.92 -10.56 8.85
CA GLY A 154 3.03 -11.30 7.96
C GLY A 154 3.57 -11.41 6.54
N LEU A 155 3.01 -12.39 5.84
CA LEU A 155 3.26 -12.60 4.42
C LEU A 155 1.94 -12.85 3.71
N GLY A 156 1.90 -12.52 2.43
CA GLY A 156 0.71 -12.74 1.64
C GLY A 156 0.97 -12.69 0.14
N LEU A 157 -0.09 -12.97 -0.57
CA LEU A 157 -0.16 -12.95 -2.02
C LEU A 157 -1.14 -11.87 -2.45
N TRP A 158 -0.74 -11.08 -3.44
CA TRP A 158 -1.59 -10.13 -4.10
C TRP A 158 -1.78 -10.55 -5.55
N GLY A 159 -3.01 -10.59 -6.01
CA GLY A 159 -3.34 -10.94 -7.37
C GLY A 159 -4.51 -10.13 -7.89
N GLY A 160 -4.54 -9.97 -9.20
CA GLY A 160 -5.57 -9.17 -9.83
C GLY A 160 -5.31 -8.95 -11.31
N TRP A 161 -5.83 -7.86 -11.79
CA TRP A 161 -5.76 -7.45 -13.16
C TRP A 161 -5.14 -6.06 -13.28
N THR A 162 -4.27 -5.87 -14.28
CA THR A 162 -3.64 -4.58 -14.55
C THR A 162 -3.81 -4.20 -16.02
N LYS A 163 -4.04 -2.91 -16.24
CA LYS A 163 -3.90 -2.26 -17.54
C LYS A 163 -2.60 -1.49 -17.52
N TYR A 164 -1.72 -1.74 -18.49
CA TYR A 164 -0.38 -1.17 -18.51
C TYR A 164 -0.02 -0.56 -19.85
N THR A 165 0.90 0.40 -19.81
CA THR A 165 1.58 0.98 -20.96
C THR A 165 3.07 0.96 -20.68
N THR A 166 3.83 0.38 -21.61
CA THR A 166 5.29 0.28 -21.51
C THR A 166 5.95 1.29 -22.44
N TYR A 167 6.88 2.05 -21.89
CA TYR A 167 7.68 3.02 -22.61
C TYR A 167 9.10 2.53 -22.81
N ALA A 168 9.74 2.95 -23.90
CA ALA A 168 11.13 2.57 -24.24
C ALA A 168 12.15 2.98 -23.17
N CYS A 169 11.89 4.06 -22.46
CA CYS A 169 12.67 4.50 -21.30
C CYS A 169 11.82 5.39 -20.38
N PRO A 170 12.20 5.60 -19.10
CA PRO A 170 11.41 6.39 -18.14
C PRO A 170 11.13 7.84 -18.54
N SER A 171 11.87 8.41 -19.48
CA SER A 171 11.77 9.81 -19.90
C SER A 171 11.52 10.01 -21.40
N CYS A 172 11.41 8.94 -22.20
CA CYS A 172 11.37 9.08 -23.67
C CYS A 172 9.95 9.29 -24.24
N GLY A 173 8.90 8.97 -23.52
CA GLY A 173 7.52 9.07 -24.00
C GLY A 173 7.16 8.15 -25.19
N LYS A 174 8.10 7.31 -25.69
CA LYS A 174 7.86 6.39 -26.80
C LYS A 174 7.22 5.11 -26.27
N VAL A 175 5.94 4.91 -26.59
CA VAL A 175 5.22 3.67 -26.29
C VAL A 175 5.81 2.51 -27.10
N VAL A 176 6.07 1.40 -26.41
CA VAL A 176 6.61 0.16 -26.99
C VAL A 176 5.57 -0.94 -26.95
N ASP A 177 4.78 -0.99 -25.88
CA ASP A 177 3.75 -1.99 -25.66
C ASP A 177 2.63 -1.43 -24.79
N GLU A 178 1.42 -1.90 -24.98
CA GLU A 178 0.27 -1.60 -24.16
C GLU A 178 -0.65 -2.81 -24.09
N GLY A 179 -1.31 -3.00 -22.95
CA GLY A 179 -2.19 -4.13 -22.83
C GLY A 179 -2.78 -4.30 -21.45
N GLN A 180 -3.24 -5.50 -21.22
CA GLN A 180 -3.89 -5.92 -19.99
C GLN A 180 -3.38 -7.31 -19.63
N LYS A 181 -3.08 -7.54 -18.36
CA LYS A 181 -2.60 -8.84 -17.89
C LYS A 181 -3.12 -9.17 -16.50
N TRP A 182 -3.31 -10.46 -16.23
CA TRP A 182 -3.49 -10.96 -14.87
C TRP A 182 -2.12 -11.12 -14.21
N PHE A 183 -2.09 -10.94 -12.90
CA PHE A 183 -0.88 -11.13 -12.12
C PHE A 183 -1.19 -11.78 -10.77
N ILE A 184 -0.21 -12.49 -10.23
CA ILE A 184 -0.17 -12.96 -8.84
C ILE A 184 1.26 -12.74 -8.36
N LEU A 185 1.41 -11.98 -7.27
CA LEU A 185 2.71 -11.60 -6.72
C LEU A 185 2.79 -11.94 -5.23
N PRO A 186 3.87 -12.56 -4.76
CA PRO A 186 4.12 -12.79 -3.33
C PRO A 186 4.79 -11.56 -2.69
N ASN A 187 4.15 -10.40 -2.81
CA ASN A 187 4.73 -9.12 -2.40
C ASN A 187 4.04 -8.45 -1.22
N GLU A 188 3.11 -9.14 -0.57
CA GLU A 188 2.53 -8.68 0.68
C GLU A 188 3.46 -9.06 1.85
N VAL A 189 4.48 -8.24 2.08
CA VAL A 189 5.37 -8.38 3.24
C VAL A 189 4.94 -7.38 4.29
N ILE A 190 4.62 -7.88 5.48
CA ILE A 190 4.13 -7.07 6.59
C ILE A 190 5.15 -7.13 7.72
N LEU A 191 5.70 -5.98 8.04
CA LEU A 191 6.53 -5.74 9.23
C LEU A 191 6.09 -4.39 9.78
N SER A 192 5.00 -4.40 10.55
CA SER A 192 4.32 -3.17 10.94
C SER A 192 4.44 -2.89 12.42
N LEU A 193 4.80 -1.67 12.75
CA LEU A 193 4.61 -1.13 14.10
C LEU A 193 3.16 -0.65 14.22
N VAL A 194 2.44 -1.19 15.20
CA VAL A 194 1.01 -0.94 15.41
C VAL A 194 0.84 -0.24 16.75
N TYR A 195 0.16 0.89 16.74
CA TYR A 195 -0.28 1.59 17.95
C TYR A 195 -1.79 1.40 18.12
N ILE A 196 -2.19 0.92 19.30
CA ILE A 196 -3.57 0.56 19.64
C ILE A 196 -4.09 1.53 20.69
N PHE A 197 -5.26 2.11 20.45
CA PHE A 197 -5.93 3.11 21.30
C PHE A 197 -6.94 2.46 22.25
#